data_f3dded205d318504fd280a481118cab5
#
_entry.id   f3dded205d318504fd280a481118cab5
#
_cell.length_a   1.000
_cell.length_b   1.000
_cell.length_c   1.000
_cell.angle_alpha   90.00
_cell.angle_beta   90.00
_cell.angle_gamma   90.00
#
_symmetry.space_group_name_H-M   'P 1'
#
loop_
_entity.id
_entity.type
_entity.pdbx_description
1 polymer ?
#
loop_
_entity_poly.entity_id
_entity_poly.type
_entity_poly.pdbx_seq_one_letter_code
_entity_poly.pdbx_strand_id
1 'polypeptide(L)'
;MISIMIDAYERRDVATADVAGAYLHAKLDDFTLLKVEGESVDILCRVSKKYKVFVTIEKKGKKLIYLSLKKALYQCVKSALLWYDLFTGTLREIDFELNPYDTCVAHKILDRKQYTIAWYVYDNKISHIDPKVVTSIIEKIEERFGKMTVTHGKEHIFLGMKITYHKNGTAEIDTSEYIKESIEDFPEHVNKTAVSPATRDLFEINTKSLRLDNERDKIFHSIVAKLLFVLHRGRQDVHLPIAFLCTRVSPSTKQDWKKLRRVLEYLNGSLDHTRFVGADDLQKLKTWVHAGYAVPFLC
;
A
#
# COMPACT_ATOMS: atom_id res chain seq x y z
N MET A 1 -5.81 -6.28 8.41
CA MET A 1 -6.85 -5.95 9.41
C MET A 1 -6.93 -6.99 10.54
N ILE A 2 -7.17 -8.29 10.25
CA ILE A 2 -7.28 -9.34 11.29
C ILE A 2 -6.04 -9.39 12.20
N SER A 3 -4.83 -9.33 11.64
CA SER A 3 -3.60 -9.33 12.45
C SER A 3 -3.50 -8.11 13.40
N ILE A 4 -4.03 -6.94 13.01
CA ILE A 4 -4.07 -5.76 13.88
C ILE A 4 -5.04 -5.98 15.05
N MET A 5 -6.20 -6.61 14.79
CA MET A 5 -7.18 -6.93 15.84
C MET A 5 -6.63 -7.96 16.85
N ILE A 6 -5.92 -8.98 16.36
CA ILE A 6 -5.25 -9.97 17.21
C ILE A 6 -4.18 -9.30 18.07
N ASP A 7 -3.33 -8.47 17.46
CA ASP A 7 -2.27 -7.74 18.17
C ASP A 7 -2.85 -6.84 19.29
N ALA A 8 -3.94 -6.13 19.00
CA ALA A 8 -4.62 -5.30 19.99
C ALA A 8 -5.25 -6.11 21.12
N TYR A 9 -5.98 -7.19 20.78
CA TYR A 9 -6.65 -8.05 21.76
C TYR A 9 -5.66 -8.72 22.71
N GLU A 10 -4.60 -9.32 22.17
CA GLU A 10 -3.56 -9.99 22.95
C GLU A 10 -2.54 -9.03 23.57
N ARG A 11 -2.64 -7.72 23.27
CA ARG A 11 -1.69 -6.69 23.72
C ARG A 11 -0.26 -7.05 23.36
N ARG A 12 -0.06 -7.47 22.12
CA ARG A 12 1.24 -7.86 21.60
C ARG A 12 2.18 -6.66 21.54
N ASP A 13 3.45 -6.92 21.72
CA ASP A 13 4.48 -6.00 21.25
C ASP A 13 4.51 -6.03 19.72
N VAL A 14 4.45 -4.85 19.12
CA VAL A 14 4.42 -4.68 17.67
C VAL A 14 5.63 -3.86 17.27
N ALA A 15 6.28 -4.28 16.19
CA ALA A 15 7.28 -3.50 15.50
C ALA A 15 6.90 -3.37 14.03
N THR A 16 7.08 -2.18 13.47
CA THR A 16 7.10 -2.00 12.02
C THR A 16 8.54 -1.79 11.57
N ALA A 17 8.92 -2.43 10.47
CA ALA A 17 10.29 -2.46 10.02
C ALA A 17 10.35 -2.38 8.49
N ASP A 18 11.27 -1.57 7.98
CA ASP A 18 11.51 -1.39 6.54
C ASP A 18 12.85 -2.02 6.13
N VAL A 19 12.82 -2.88 5.11
CA VAL A 19 14.02 -3.48 4.52
C VAL A 19 14.55 -2.57 3.41
N ALA A 20 15.61 -1.85 3.71
CA ALA A 20 16.22 -0.93 2.75
C ALA A 20 16.65 -1.63 1.44
N GLY A 21 16.15 -1.12 0.31
CA GLY A 21 16.52 -1.65 -1.01
C GLY A 21 16.08 -3.10 -1.25
N ALA A 22 14.94 -3.52 -0.73
CA ALA A 22 14.44 -4.90 -0.74
C ALA A 22 14.69 -5.64 -2.06
N TYR A 23 14.29 -5.07 -3.20
CA TYR A 23 14.51 -5.70 -4.50
C TYR A 23 15.99 -5.93 -4.84
N LEU A 24 16.87 -5.05 -4.37
CA LEU A 24 18.31 -5.15 -4.64
C LEU A 24 18.99 -6.34 -3.93
N HIS A 25 18.32 -7.01 -3.01
CA HIS A 25 18.82 -8.24 -2.40
C HIS A 25 18.58 -9.46 -3.30
N ALA A 26 17.50 -9.46 -4.10
CA ALA A 26 17.16 -10.57 -4.99
C ALA A 26 18.05 -10.57 -6.24
N LYS A 27 18.57 -11.76 -6.61
CA LYS A 27 19.31 -11.96 -7.86
C LYS A 27 18.34 -11.97 -9.04
N LEU A 28 18.77 -11.41 -10.15
CA LEU A 28 18.05 -11.46 -11.40
C LEU A 28 18.64 -12.58 -12.27
N ASP A 29 17.85 -13.61 -12.55
CA ASP A 29 18.28 -14.80 -13.31
C ASP A 29 18.23 -14.58 -14.83
N ASP A 30 17.35 -13.68 -15.27
CA ASP A 30 17.20 -13.35 -16.68
C ASP A 30 18.22 -12.32 -17.16
N PHE A 31 18.65 -12.47 -18.43
CA PHE A 31 19.45 -11.44 -19.08
C PHE A 31 18.62 -10.18 -19.31
N THR A 32 18.80 -9.17 -18.50
CA THR A 32 18.10 -7.90 -18.57
C THR A 32 19.09 -6.76 -18.75
N LEU A 33 18.85 -5.92 -19.76
CA LEU A 33 19.64 -4.72 -20.03
C LEU A 33 18.87 -3.49 -19.56
N LEU A 34 19.53 -2.68 -18.73
CA LEU A 34 19.12 -1.33 -18.41
C LEU A 34 19.74 -0.36 -19.40
N LYS A 35 18.93 0.37 -20.17
CA LYS A 35 19.37 1.50 -20.99
C LYS A 35 19.37 2.76 -20.14
N VAL A 36 20.55 3.37 -19.99
CA VAL A 36 20.73 4.67 -19.32
C VAL A 36 21.09 5.71 -20.36
N GLU A 37 20.46 6.87 -20.34
CA GLU A 37 20.59 7.90 -21.37
C GLU A 37 20.82 9.31 -20.80
N GLY A 38 21.48 10.16 -21.58
CA GLY A 38 21.64 11.59 -21.31
C GLY A 38 22.45 11.88 -20.05
N GLU A 39 21.98 12.79 -19.21
CA GLU A 39 22.67 13.26 -18.02
C GLU A 39 22.93 12.12 -16.99
N SER A 40 22.03 11.13 -16.91
CA SER A 40 22.19 9.99 -16.03
C SER A 40 23.46 9.17 -16.34
N VAL A 41 23.91 9.16 -17.60
CA VAL A 41 25.19 8.54 -18.00
C VAL A 41 26.38 9.28 -17.37
N ASP A 42 26.34 10.62 -17.37
CA ASP A 42 27.41 11.44 -16.79
C ASP A 42 27.45 11.27 -15.26
N ILE A 43 26.30 11.19 -14.60
CA ILE A 43 26.19 10.89 -13.18
C ILE A 43 26.80 9.52 -12.88
N LEU A 44 26.42 8.48 -13.63
CA LEU A 44 26.96 7.13 -13.49
C LEU A 44 28.49 7.09 -13.66
N CYS A 45 29.02 7.80 -14.64
CA CYS A 45 30.46 7.91 -14.89
C CYS A 45 31.22 8.72 -13.82
N ARG A 46 30.54 9.63 -13.11
CA ARG A 46 31.09 10.31 -11.92
C ARG A 46 31.16 9.40 -10.73
N VAL A 47 30.10 8.61 -10.49
CA VAL A 47 30.07 7.61 -9.41
C VAL A 47 31.13 6.52 -9.61
N SER A 48 31.31 6.06 -10.84
CA SER A 48 32.34 5.06 -11.14
C SER A 48 32.94 5.26 -12.54
N LYS A 49 34.23 5.61 -12.58
CA LYS A 49 35.00 5.83 -13.82
C LYS A 49 35.03 4.62 -14.76
N LYS A 50 34.81 3.40 -14.23
CA LYS A 50 34.81 2.16 -15.03
C LYS A 50 33.72 2.11 -16.10
N TYR A 51 32.64 2.89 -15.94
CA TYR A 51 31.57 2.91 -16.93
C TYR A 51 31.88 3.75 -18.18
N LYS A 52 32.89 4.64 -18.13
CA LYS A 52 33.25 5.53 -19.25
C LYS A 52 33.55 4.80 -20.55
N VAL A 53 34.17 3.62 -20.46
CA VAL A 53 34.57 2.82 -21.65
C VAL A 53 33.38 2.21 -22.39
N PHE A 54 32.23 2.14 -21.75
CA PHE A 54 30.99 1.57 -22.32
C PHE A 54 30.02 2.63 -22.85
N VAL A 55 30.35 3.92 -22.72
CA VAL A 55 29.49 5.01 -23.18
C VAL A 55 29.53 5.05 -24.70
N THR A 56 28.36 5.03 -25.31
CA THR A 56 28.17 5.23 -26.75
C THR A 56 27.41 6.52 -27.02
N ILE A 57 27.56 7.08 -28.22
CA ILE A 57 26.89 8.31 -28.61
C ILE A 57 25.96 7.99 -29.80
N GLU A 58 24.67 8.24 -29.65
CA GLU A 58 23.69 8.10 -30.74
C GLU A 58 23.83 9.21 -31.79
N LYS A 59 23.23 9.00 -32.97
CA LYS A 59 23.28 9.93 -34.12
C LYS A 59 22.90 11.39 -33.80
N LYS A 60 22.17 11.62 -32.70
CA LYS A 60 21.76 12.96 -32.20
C LYS A 60 22.67 13.52 -31.10
N GLY A 61 23.84 12.93 -30.87
CA GLY A 61 24.78 13.37 -29.82
C GLY A 61 24.38 12.97 -28.39
N LYS A 62 23.32 12.17 -28.22
CA LYS A 62 22.85 11.70 -26.92
C LYS A 62 23.73 10.56 -26.44
N LYS A 63 24.31 10.72 -25.23
CA LYS A 63 25.09 9.65 -24.58
C LYS A 63 24.15 8.55 -24.09
N LEU A 64 24.54 7.32 -24.25
CA LEU A 64 23.85 6.16 -23.72
C LEU A 64 24.84 5.07 -23.28
N ILE A 65 24.38 4.21 -22.37
CA ILE A 65 25.06 3.01 -21.94
C ILE A 65 24.06 1.90 -21.67
N TYR A 66 24.41 0.66 -22.04
CA TYR A 66 23.64 -0.53 -21.68
C TYR A 66 24.35 -1.26 -20.54
N LEU A 67 23.61 -1.56 -19.48
CA LEU A 67 24.11 -2.25 -18.29
C LEU A 67 23.36 -3.56 -18.10
N SER A 68 24.08 -4.66 -17.95
CA SER A 68 23.46 -5.93 -17.56
C SER A 68 23.13 -5.90 -16.07
N LEU A 69 21.84 -6.00 -15.74
CA LEU A 69 21.39 -6.08 -14.36
C LEU A 69 21.74 -7.46 -13.77
N LYS A 70 22.29 -7.47 -12.57
CA LYS A 70 22.61 -8.67 -11.79
C LYS A 70 21.65 -8.89 -10.62
N LYS A 71 20.93 -7.84 -10.26
CA LYS A 71 19.95 -7.85 -9.17
C LYS A 71 18.65 -7.22 -9.65
N ALA A 72 17.56 -7.60 -9.01
CA ALA A 72 16.27 -7.01 -9.27
C ALA A 72 16.29 -5.50 -8.99
N LEU A 73 15.58 -4.74 -9.80
CA LEU A 73 15.48 -3.28 -9.70
C LEU A 73 14.01 -2.88 -9.62
N TYR A 74 13.73 -1.79 -8.93
CA TYR A 74 12.40 -1.19 -8.91
C TYR A 74 11.90 -0.95 -10.34
N GLN A 75 10.61 -1.18 -10.57
CA GLN A 75 9.91 -1.11 -11.87
C GLN A 75 10.18 -2.29 -12.84
N CYS A 76 11.09 -3.22 -12.55
CA CYS A 76 11.20 -4.45 -13.33
C CYS A 76 10.04 -5.40 -12.98
N VAL A 77 9.44 -6.00 -13.99
CA VAL A 77 8.23 -6.85 -13.84
C VAL A 77 8.42 -8.00 -12.84
N LYS A 78 9.58 -8.66 -12.87
CA LYS A 78 9.86 -9.81 -12.00
C LYS A 78 10.37 -9.44 -10.61
N SER A 79 10.71 -8.19 -10.34
CA SER A 79 11.39 -7.80 -9.09
C SER A 79 10.58 -8.12 -7.84
N ALA A 80 9.27 -7.89 -7.89
CA ALA A 80 8.38 -8.19 -6.78
C ALA A 80 8.32 -9.68 -6.46
N LEU A 81 8.24 -10.54 -7.49
CA LEU A 81 8.23 -11.99 -7.33
C LEU A 81 9.57 -12.50 -6.77
N LEU A 82 10.69 -12.07 -7.36
CA LEU A 82 12.03 -12.49 -6.90
C LEU A 82 12.31 -12.08 -5.45
N TRP A 83 11.87 -10.90 -5.06
CA TRP A 83 11.93 -10.47 -3.66
C TRP A 83 11.03 -11.32 -2.76
N TYR A 84 9.77 -11.53 -3.18
CA TYR A 84 8.83 -12.37 -2.44
C TYR A 84 9.39 -13.77 -2.20
N ASP A 85 9.95 -14.42 -3.23
CA ASP A 85 10.53 -15.76 -3.13
C ASP A 85 11.75 -15.77 -2.17
N LEU A 86 12.62 -14.77 -2.28
CA LEU A 86 13.78 -14.62 -1.40
C LEU A 86 13.35 -14.41 0.06
N PHE A 87 12.41 -13.49 0.30
CA PHE A 87 11.97 -13.16 1.65
C PHE A 87 11.21 -14.32 2.31
N THR A 88 10.28 -14.93 1.59
CA THR A 88 9.53 -16.11 2.09
C THR A 88 10.42 -17.32 2.30
N GLY A 89 11.43 -17.53 1.42
CA GLY A 89 12.47 -18.54 1.63
C GLY A 89 13.22 -18.32 2.94
N THR A 90 13.65 -17.09 3.21
CA THR A 90 14.32 -16.71 4.45
C THR A 90 13.44 -16.93 5.68
N LEU A 91 12.14 -16.60 5.58
CA LEU A 91 11.21 -16.85 6.69
C LEU A 91 11.04 -18.34 6.97
N ARG A 92 10.99 -19.19 5.92
CA ARG A 92 10.94 -20.65 6.08
C ARG A 92 12.22 -21.23 6.70
N GLU A 93 13.40 -20.70 6.36
CA GLU A 93 14.67 -21.08 6.97
C GLU A 93 14.71 -20.85 8.50
N ILE A 94 13.89 -19.95 9.02
CA ILE A 94 13.72 -19.67 10.45
C ILE A 94 12.39 -20.20 11.01
N ASP A 95 11.83 -21.23 10.35
CA ASP A 95 10.65 -22.00 10.73
C ASP A 95 9.33 -21.22 10.77
N PHE A 96 9.16 -20.21 9.93
CA PHE A 96 7.85 -19.59 9.74
C PHE A 96 7.07 -20.33 8.65
N GLU A 97 5.77 -20.49 8.89
CA GLU A 97 4.80 -21.02 7.96
C GLU A 97 3.99 -19.90 7.33
N LEU A 98 3.83 -19.93 6.00
CA LEU A 98 2.99 -18.96 5.30
C LEU A 98 1.52 -19.26 5.56
N ASN A 99 0.73 -18.20 5.74
CA ASN A 99 -0.71 -18.32 5.86
C ASN A 99 -1.32 -18.77 4.50
N PRO A 100 -2.15 -19.84 4.48
CA PRO A 100 -2.70 -20.35 3.21
C PRO A 100 -3.72 -19.40 2.55
N TYR A 101 -4.30 -18.45 3.29
CA TYR A 101 -5.27 -17.47 2.78
C TYR A 101 -4.62 -16.16 2.37
N ASP A 102 -3.49 -15.79 3.00
CA ASP A 102 -2.73 -14.58 2.67
C ASP A 102 -1.25 -14.90 2.76
N THR A 103 -0.63 -15.14 1.63
CA THR A 103 0.78 -15.53 1.51
C THR A 103 1.76 -14.40 1.84
N CYS A 104 1.27 -13.19 2.12
CA CYS A 104 2.04 -12.09 2.71
C CYS A 104 1.89 -12.01 4.24
N VAL A 105 1.42 -13.08 4.86
CA VAL A 105 1.39 -13.28 6.30
C VAL A 105 2.07 -14.60 6.62
N ALA A 106 2.98 -14.60 7.57
CA ALA A 106 3.61 -15.80 8.11
C ALA A 106 3.44 -15.87 9.62
N HIS A 107 3.39 -17.07 10.13
CA HIS A 107 3.29 -17.32 11.56
C HIS A 107 4.21 -18.45 12.01
N LYS A 108 4.58 -18.41 13.28
CA LYS A 108 5.32 -19.47 13.97
C LYS A 108 4.77 -19.57 15.37
N ILE A 109 4.71 -20.78 15.93
CA ILE A 109 4.34 -21.02 17.33
C ILE A 109 5.62 -21.19 18.14
N LEU A 110 5.79 -20.37 19.18
CA LEU A 110 6.85 -20.48 20.16
C LEU A 110 6.21 -20.48 21.56
N ASP A 111 6.52 -21.48 22.39
CA ASP A 111 5.98 -21.61 23.75
C ASP A 111 4.45 -21.44 23.82
N ARG A 112 3.74 -22.05 22.88
CA ARG A 112 2.27 -21.96 22.70
C ARG A 112 1.75 -20.56 22.40
N LYS A 113 2.61 -19.64 21.99
CA LYS A 113 2.28 -18.27 21.59
C LYS A 113 2.59 -18.07 20.11
N GLN A 114 1.71 -17.38 19.42
CA GLN A 114 1.86 -17.15 18.00
C GLN A 114 2.70 -15.90 17.73
N TYR A 115 3.72 -16.07 16.92
CA TYR A 115 4.40 -15.02 16.17
C TYR A 115 3.65 -14.71 14.90
N THR A 116 3.61 -13.45 14.53
CA THR A 116 3.04 -13.05 13.24
C THR A 116 3.94 -12.04 12.57
N ILE A 117 4.25 -12.29 11.30
CA ILE A 117 4.87 -11.34 10.40
C ILE A 117 3.88 -11.09 9.27
N ALA A 118 3.51 -9.85 9.04
CA ALA A 118 2.75 -9.44 7.86
C ALA A 118 3.61 -8.44 7.08
N TRP A 119 3.71 -8.59 5.75
CA TRP A 119 4.56 -7.72 4.97
C TRP A 119 3.91 -7.31 3.64
N TYR A 120 4.39 -6.21 3.10
CA TYR A 120 4.08 -5.79 1.75
C TYR A 120 5.34 -5.18 1.15
N VAL A 121 5.96 -5.91 0.23
CA VAL A 121 7.25 -5.59 -0.37
C VAL A 121 8.34 -5.42 0.70
N TYR A 122 8.68 -4.20 1.11
CA TYR A 122 9.71 -3.86 2.10
C TYR A 122 9.12 -3.52 3.48
N ASP A 123 7.84 -3.14 3.54
CA ASP A 123 7.15 -2.83 4.80
C ASP A 123 6.80 -4.12 5.56
N ASN A 124 7.28 -4.26 6.77
CA ASN A 124 7.01 -5.41 7.63
C ASN A 124 6.33 -4.97 8.93
N LYS A 125 5.33 -5.74 9.38
CA LYS A 125 4.74 -5.64 10.70
C LYS A 125 4.98 -6.96 11.43
N ILE A 126 5.72 -6.91 12.52
CA ILE A 126 6.17 -8.06 13.31
C ILE A 126 5.52 -7.96 14.68
N SER A 127 4.92 -9.02 15.19
CA SER A 127 4.22 -9.00 16.47
C SER A 127 4.33 -10.31 17.26
N HIS A 128 4.52 -10.16 18.58
CA HIS A 128 4.48 -11.25 19.55
C HIS A 128 4.17 -10.70 20.96
N ILE A 129 3.74 -11.55 21.88
CA ILE A 129 3.45 -11.13 23.26
C ILE A 129 4.74 -10.73 24.00
N ASP A 130 5.87 -11.39 23.75
CA ASP A 130 7.17 -11.08 24.35
C ASP A 130 7.98 -10.16 23.43
N PRO A 131 8.34 -8.92 23.88
CA PRO A 131 9.14 -7.99 23.11
C PRO A 131 10.53 -8.51 22.72
N LYS A 132 11.17 -9.32 23.56
CA LYS A 132 12.49 -9.89 23.27
C LYS A 132 12.46 -10.77 22.03
N VAL A 133 11.34 -11.40 21.85
CA VAL A 133 11.07 -12.30 20.75
C VAL A 133 10.90 -11.50 19.46
N VAL A 134 10.20 -10.36 19.49
CA VAL A 134 10.11 -9.44 18.35
C VAL A 134 11.50 -8.95 17.93
N THR A 135 12.31 -8.51 18.90
CA THR A 135 13.69 -8.06 18.68
C THR A 135 14.55 -9.14 18.03
N SER A 136 14.50 -10.38 18.56
CA SER A 136 15.28 -11.51 18.03
C SER A 136 14.97 -11.84 16.57
N ILE A 137 13.72 -11.67 16.13
CA ILE A 137 13.36 -11.90 14.73
C ILE A 137 13.84 -10.76 13.84
N ILE A 138 13.74 -9.52 14.30
CA ILE A 138 14.28 -8.37 13.57
C ILE A 138 15.78 -8.58 13.33
N GLU A 139 16.54 -8.96 14.36
CA GLU A 139 17.97 -9.26 14.26
C GLU A 139 18.27 -10.34 13.22
N LYS A 140 17.52 -11.44 13.20
CA LYS A 140 17.68 -12.51 12.20
C LYS A 140 17.40 -12.03 10.77
N ILE A 141 16.40 -11.17 10.58
CA ILE A 141 16.12 -10.59 9.26
C ILE A 141 17.24 -9.62 8.87
N GLU A 142 17.75 -8.82 9.82
CA GLU A 142 18.88 -7.91 9.61
C GLU A 142 20.18 -8.63 9.25
N GLU A 143 20.43 -9.80 9.84
CA GLU A 143 21.59 -10.63 9.48
C GLU A 143 21.60 -10.99 7.99
N ARG A 144 20.43 -11.17 7.40
CA ARG A 144 20.29 -11.54 5.98
C ARG A 144 20.26 -10.35 5.04
N PHE A 145 19.53 -9.29 5.43
CA PHE A 145 19.20 -8.17 4.55
C PHE A 145 19.85 -6.84 4.93
N GLY A 146 20.64 -6.82 6.01
CA GLY A 146 21.24 -5.60 6.55
C GLY A 146 20.29 -4.84 7.48
N LYS A 147 20.79 -3.75 8.04
CA LYS A 147 20.06 -2.93 9.01
C LYS A 147 18.74 -2.41 8.47
N MET A 148 17.69 -2.55 9.28
CA MET A 148 16.35 -2.08 8.99
C MET A 148 16.04 -0.78 9.75
N THR A 149 15.11 0.00 9.22
CA THR A 149 14.50 1.10 9.98
C THR A 149 13.34 0.51 10.78
N VAL A 150 13.46 0.50 12.11
CA VAL A 150 12.49 -0.16 12.99
C VAL A 150 11.81 0.86 13.88
N THR A 151 10.48 0.77 13.98
CA THR A 151 9.64 1.53 14.90
C THR A 151 8.98 0.60 15.90
N HIS A 152 9.20 0.85 17.18
CA HIS A 152 8.57 0.16 18.31
C HIS A 152 7.54 1.05 19.00
N GLY A 153 6.71 0.48 19.85
CA GLY A 153 5.79 1.20 20.72
C GLY A 153 4.33 1.02 20.35
N LYS A 154 3.54 2.08 20.51
CA LYS A 154 2.07 2.00 20.33
C LYS A 154 1.60 2.55 19.00
N GLU A 155 2.41 3.40 18.38
CA GLU A 155 2.08 4.07 17.13
C GLU A 155 2.97 3.55 16.01
N HIS A 156 2.34 3.16 14.91
CA HIS A 156 3.02 2.60 13.75
C HIS A 156 2.46 3.19 12.47
N ILE A 157 3.32 3.30 11.46
CA ILE A 157 2.88 3.50 10.08
C ILE A 157 3.07 2.17 9.35
N PHE A 158 2.00 1.62 8.79
CA PHE A 158 2.05 0.38 8.04
C PHE A 158 1.05 0.43 6.89
N LEU A 159 1.52 0.20 5.68
CA LEU A 159 0.71 0.29 4.46
C LEU A 159 -0.07 1.60 4.34
N GLY A 160 0.56 2.74 4.63
CA GLY A 160 -0.08 4.07 4.57
C GLY A 160 -1.18 4.32 5.60
N MET A 161 -1.31 3.45 6.61
CA MET A 161 -2.19 3.63 7.76
C MET A 161 -1.36 4.03 8.96
N LYS A 162 -1.79 5.05 9.70
CA LYS A 162 -1.31 5.27 11.06
C LYS A 162 -2.14 4.40 12.00
N ILE A 163 -1.49 3.49 12.71
CA ILE A 163 -2.11 2.52 13.62
C ILE A 163 -1.70 2.88 15.04
N THR A 164 -2.67 3.07 15.94
CA THR A 164 -2.43 3.33 17.36
C THR A 164 -3.05 2.23 18.20
N TYR A 165 -2.24 1.49 18.95
CA TYR A 165 -2.71 0.43 19.85
C TYR A 165 -3.07 0.98 21.22
N HIS A 166 -4.28 0.69 21.70
CA HIS A 166 -4.81 1.17 22.97
C HIS A 166 -4.77 0.09 24.06
N LYS A 167 -4.65 0.52 25.31
CA LYS A 167 -4.61 -0.38 26.48
C LYS A 167 -5.89 -1.21 26.69
N ASN A 168 -7.00 -0.76 26.13
CA ASN A 168 -8.30 -1.44 26.21
C ASN A 168 -8.45 -2.65 25.25
N GLY A 169 -7.41 -2.98 24.47
CA GLY A 169 -7.46 -4.08 23.51
C GLY A 169 -8.03 -3.71 22.15
N THR A 170 -8.08 -2.43 21.83
CA THR A 170 -8.46 -1.93 20.49
C THR A 170 -7.28 -1.28 19.77
N ALA A 171 -7.37 -1.19 18.46
CA ALA A 171 -6.49 -0.38 17.64
C ALA A 171 -7.29 0.67 16.86
N GLU A 172 -6.74 1.86 16.78
CA GLU A 172 -7.26 2.96 15.97
C GLU A 172 -6.47 3.04 14.67
N ILE A 173 -7.18 3.18 13.56
CA ILE A 173 -6.61 3.32 12.20
C ILE A 173 -6.99 4.68 11.67
N ASP A 174 -5.97 5.50 11.45
CA ASP A 174 -6.08 6.82 10.86
C ASP A 174 -5.52 6.82 9.45
N THR A 175 -6.29 7.35 8.51
CA THR A 175 -5.93 7.51 7.09
C THR A 175 -6.01 8.97 6.65
N SER A 176 -6.05 9.91 7.60
CA SER A 176 -6.25 11.34 7.35
C SER A 176 -5.18 11.95 6.45
N GLU A 177 -3.91 11.60 6.65
CA GLU A 177 -2.81 12.08 5.81
C GLU A 177 -2.98 11.65 4.34
N TYR A 178 -3.31 10.39 4.12
CA TYR A 178 -3.55 9.87 2.78
C TYR A 178 -4.77 10.52 2.09
N ILE A 179 -5.79 10.89 2.89
CA ILE A 179 -6.94 11.64 2.41
C ILE A 179 -6.52 13.07 2.02
N LYS A 180 -5.71 13.75 2.85
CA LYS A 180 -5.20 15.10 2.55
C LYS A 180 -4.42 15.13 1.25
N GLU A 181 -3.47 14.20 1.07
CA GLU A 181 -2.73 14.05 -0.19
C GLU A 181 -3.66 13.82 -1.39
N SER A 182 -4.73 13.03 -1.22
CA SER A 182 -5.70 12.78 -2.29
C SER A 182 -6.53 14.03 -2.64
N ILE A 183 -6.78 14.90 -1.66
CA ILE A 183 -7.45 16.19 -1.85
C ILE A 183 -6.51 17.18 -2.53
N GLU A 184 -5.23 17.21 -2.16
CA GLU A 184 -4.21 18.08 -2.75
C GLU A 184 -3.94 17.74 -4.23
N ASP A 185 -4.03 16.46 -4.60
CA ASP A 185 -3.92 16.03 -6.01
C ASP A 185 -5.10 16.50 -6.89
N PHE A 186 -6.22 16.91 -6.27
CA PHE A 186 -7.36 17.40 -7.01
C PHE A 186 -7.11 18.85 -7.46
N PRO A 187 -7.16 19.18 -8.76
CA PRO A 187 -6.71 20.48 -9.29
C PRO A 187 -7.63 21.65 -8.90
N GLU A 188 -8.79 21.38 -8.37
CA GLU A 188 -9.75 22.39 -7.92
C GLU A 188 -9.75 22.48 -6.40
N HIS A 189 -9.75 23.68 -5.83
CA HIS A 189 -9.82 23.83 -4.37
C HIS A 189 -11.07 23.21 -3.77
N VAL A 190 -10.89 22.32 -2.80
CA VAL A 190 -11.93 21.66 -2.03
C VAL A 190 -12.16 22.45 -0.73
N ASN A 191 -12.80 23.61 -0.84
CA ASN A 191 -13.02 24.51 0.31
C ASN A 191 -14.36 24.27 1.02
N LYS A 192 -15.24 23.48 0.42
CA LYS A 192 -16.54 23.14 0.97
C LYS A 192 -16.48 21.80 1.68
N THR A 193 -17.39 21.63 2.63
CA THR A 193 -17.64 20.36 3.28
C THR A 193 -19.02 19.85 2.88
N ALA A 194 -19.16 18.54 2.73
CA ALA A 194 -20.44 17.90 2.44
C ALA A 194 -20.84 17.01 3.61
N VAL A 195 -22.14 17.01 3.93
CA VAL A 195 -22.70 16.21 5.04
C VAL A 195 -22.73 14.70 4.70
N SER A 196 -22.75 14.36 3.40
CA SER A 196 -22.79 12.97 2.93
C SER A 196 -21.90 12.81 1.70
N PRO A 197 -21.26 11.63 1.52
CA PRO A 197 -20.33 11.41 0.41
C PRO A 197 -21.02 11.26 -0.95
N ALA A 198 -22.35 11.11 -0.97
CA ALA A 198 -23.14 10.99 -2.20
C ALA A 198 -24.51 11.64 -2.05
N THR A 199 -25.12 11.95 -3.18
CA THR A 199 -26.51 12.40 -3.32
C THR A 199 -27.38 11.26 -3.86
N ARG A 200 -28.71 11.45 -3.87
CA ARG A 200 -29.65 10.42 -4.34
C ARG A 200 -29.43 10.01 -5.80
N ASP A 201 -28.86 10.90 -6.61
CA ASP A 201 -28.51 10.70 -8.01
C ASP A 201 -27.18 10.01 -8.25
N LEU A 202 -26.57 9.38 -7.21
CA LEU A 202 -25.27 8.71 -7.33
C LEU A 202 -25.23 7.76 -8.54
N PHE A 203 -26.25 6.95 -8.71
CA PHE A 203 -26.32 5.94 -9.77
C PHE A 203 -26.87 6.45 -11.10
N GLU A 204 -27.33 7.69 -11.16
CA GLU A 204 -27.81 8.28 -12.42
C GLU A 204 -26.64 8.55 -13.36
N ILE A 205 -26.77 8.06 -14.59
CA ILE A 205 -25.79 8.24 -15.65
C ILE A 205 -26.37 9.14 -16.73
N ASN A 206 -25.82 10.35 -16.85
CA ASN A 206 -26.14 11.25 -17.93
C ASN A 206 -25.33 10.90 -19.18
N THR A 207 -25.93 10.21 -20.14
CA THR A 207 -25.30 9.83 -21.39
C THR A 207 -24.89 11.00 -22.28
N LYS A 208 -25.42 12.21 -22.02
CA LYS A 208 -25.06 13.48 -22.70
C LYS A 208 -23.94 14.23 -21.99
N SER A 209 -23.44 13.73 -20.84
CA SER A 209 -22.34 14.36 -20.12
C SER A 209 -21.06 14.31 -20.94
N LEU A 210 -20.39 15.44 -21.08
CA LEU A 210 -19.13 15.53 -21.82
C LEU A 210 -18.05 14.71 -21.13
N ARG A 211 -17.22 14.04 -21.92
CA ARG A 211 -16.01 13.33 -21.43
C ARG A 211 -15.03 14.34 -20.84
N LEU A 212 -14.23 13.87 -19.90
CA LEU A 212 -13.09 14.62 -19.43
C LEU A 212 -12.00 14.66 -20.51
N ASP A 213 -11.16 15.71 -20.47
CA ASP A 213 -9.93 15.71 -21.23
C ASP A 213 -8.92 14.69 -20.67
N ASN A 214 -7.88 14.37 -21.43
CA ASN A 214 -6.92 13.32 -21.08
C ASN A 214 -6.18 13.59 -19.75
N GLU A 215 -5.97 14.82 -19.37
CA GLU A 215 -5.31 15.17 -18.11
C GLU A 215 -6.23 14.94 -16.93
N ARG A 216 -7.45 15.47 -16.97
CA ARG A 216 -8.45 15.25 -15.93
C ARG A 216 -8.87 13.78 -15.78
N ASP A 217 -8.94 13.05 -16.90
CA ASP A 217 -9.26 11.61 -16.87
C ASP A 217 -8.19 10.82 -16.10
N LYS A 218 -6.91 11.13 -16.29
CA LYS A 218 -5.80 10.53 -15.52
C LYS A 218 -5.88 10.88 -14.03
N ILE A 219 -6.14 12.15 -13.72
CA ILE A 219 -6.29 12.60 -12.33
C ILE A 219 -7.48 11.90 -11.67
N PHE A 220 -8.62 11.83 -12.36
CA PHE A 220 -9.81 11.11 -11.89
C PHE A 220 -9.50 9.66 -11.53
N HIS A 221 -8.85 8.93 -12.44
CA HIS A 221 -8.46 7.55 -12.23
C HIS A 221 -7.51 7.42 -11.02
N SER A 222 -6.49 8.28 -10.93
CA SER A 222 -5.51 8.26 -9.84
C SER A 222 -6.18 8.48 -8.48
N ILE A 223 -7.05 9.49 -8.35
CA ILE A 223 -7.72 9.81 -7.09
C ILE A 223 -8.71 8.70 -6.71
N VAL A 224 -9.51 8.18 -7.66
CA VAL A 224 -10.43 7.07 -7.39
C VAL A 224 -9.68 5.84 -6.89
N ALA A 225 -8.50 5.52 -7.48
CA ALA A 225 -7.65 4.43 -7.02
C ALA A 225 -7.11 4.67 -5.60
N LYS A 226 -6.66 5.90 -5.29
CA LYS A 226 -6.24 6.29 -3.92
C LYS A 226 -7.40 6.15 -2.93
N LEU A 227 -8.59 6.60 -3.27
CA LEU A 227 -9.76 6.51 -2.40
C LEU A 227 -10.25 5.06 -2.22
N LEU A 228 -10.06 4.19 -3.21
CA LEU A 228 -10.32 2.75 -3.07
C LEU A 228 -9.41 2.12 -1.98
N PHE A 229 -8.17 2.57 -1.90
CA PHE A 229 -7.27 2.19 -0.81
C PHE A 229 -7.80 2.65 0.56
N VAL A 230 -8.21 3.90 0.66
CA VAL A 230 -8.72 4.53 1.90
C VAL A 230 -9.97 3.82 2.42
N LEU A 231 -10.93 3.51 1.53
CA LEU A 231 -12.19 2.85 1.92
C LEU A 231 -11.96 1.47 2.52
N HIS A 232 -11.04 0.69 1.97
CA HIS A 232 -10.79 -0.66 2.48
C HIS A 232 -10.10 -0.67 3.84
N ARG A 233 -9.40 0.40 4.20
CA ARG A 233 -8.59 0.48 5.41
C ARG A 233 -9.23 1.28 6.53
N GLY A 234 -9.67 2.48 6.27
CA GLY A 234 -10.13 3.42 7.28
C GLY A 234 -11.58 3.87 7.13
N ARG A 235 -12.00 4.17 5.90
CA ARG A 235 -13.23 4.94 5.61
C ARG A 235 -14.25 4.12 4.85
N GLN A 236 -14.90 3.18 5.52
CA GLN A 236 -15.95 2.34 4.91
C GLN A 236 -17.22 3.13 4.57
N ASP A 237 -17.42 4.28 5.17
CA ASP A 237 -18.53 5.22 4.94
C ASP A 237 -18.56 5.76 3.50
N VAL A 238 -17.43 5.79 2.79
CA VAL A 238 -17.36 6.18 1.37
C VAL A 238 -17.41 4.99 0.41
N HIS A 239 -17.71 3.79 0.91
CA HIS A 239 -17.66 2.57 0.07
C HIS A 239 -18.54 2.68 -1.17
N LEU A 240 -19.81 3.03 -0.98
CA LEU A 240 -20.79 3.04 -2.06
C LEU A 240 -20.41 4.02 -3.21
N PRO A 241 -20.13 5.31 -2.93
CA PRO A 241 -19.73 6.22 -3.99
C PRO A 241 -18.39 5.86 -4.66
N ILE A 242 -17.40 5.37 -3.92
CA ILE A 242 -16.12 4.98 -4.53
C ILE A 242 -16.28 3.73 -5.39
N ALA A 243 -17.00 2.71 -4.93
CA ALA A 243 -17.29 1.54 -5.74
C ALA A 243 -18.00 1.91 -7.06
N PHE A 244 -18.97 2.82 -7.02
CA PHE A 244 -19.60 3.35 -8.23
C PHE A 244 -18.58 4.07 -9.13
N LEU A 245 -17.79 4.99 -8.58
CA LEU A 245 -16.81 5.76 -9.35
C LEU A 245 -15.72 4.87 -9.98
N CYS A 246 -15.36 3.74 -9.35
CA CYS A 246 -14.47 2.74 -9.95
C CYS A 246 -15.00 2.18 -11.27
N THR A 247 -16.32 2.05 -11.44
CA THR A 247 -16.93 1.61 -12.71
C THR A 247 -16.91 2.72 -13.78
N ARG A 248 -16.53 3.95 -13.41
CA ARG A 248 -16.59 5.14 -14.26
C ARG A 248 -15.23 5.65 -14.70
N VAL A 249 -14.15 4.92 -14.42
CA VAL A 249 -12.77 5.35 -14.71
C VAL A 249 -12.39 5.31 -16.20
N SER A 250 -13.20 4.67 -17.06
CA SER A 250 -12.89 4.60 -18.50
C SER A 250 -14.17 4.44 -19.34
N PRO A 251 -14.59 5.49 -20.05
CA PRO A 251 -14.16 6.88 -19.95
C PRO A 251 -14.93 7.65 -18.88
N SER A 252 -14.24 8.50 -18.14
CA SER A 252 -14.89 9.36 -17.15
C SER A 252 -15.49 10.64 -17.76
N THR A 253 -16.53 11.18 -17.10
CA THR A 253 -17.30 12.34 -17.58
C THR A 253 -17.29 13.50 -16.58
N LYS A 254 -17.73 14.68 -17.02
CA LYS A 254 -17.92 15.85 -16.14
C LYS A 254 -18.92 15.57 -15.00
N GLN A 255 -19.90 14.67 -15.21
CA GLN A 255 -20.80 14.25 -14.15
C GLN A 255 -20.03 13.43 -13.09
N ASP A 256 -19.20 12.47 -13.51
CA ASP A 256 -18.41 11.65 -12.60
C ASP A 256 -17.40 12.50 -11.81
N TRP A 257 -16.81 13.52 -12.44
CA TRP A 257 -15.95 14.50 -11.78
C TRP A 257 -16.66 15.26 -10.65
N LYS A 258 -17.90 15.69 -10.87
CA LYS A 258 -18.69 16.34 -9.81
C LYS A 258 -18.99 15.40 -8.64
N LYS A 259 -19.27 14.12 -8.93
CA LYS A 259 -19.48 13.11 -7.90
C LYS A 259 -18.20 12.84 -7.11
N LEU A 260 -17.05 12.74 -7.76
CA LEU A 260 -15.75 12.63 -7.10
C LEU A 260 -15.50 13.83 -6.19
N ARG A 261 -15.66 15.05 -6.71
CA ARG A 261 -15.50 16.28 -5.92
C ARG A 261 -16.34 16.25 -4.64
N ARG A 262 -17.60 15.79 -4.72
CA ARG A 262 -18.44 15.66 -3.54
C ARG A 262 -17.91 14.69 -2.50
N VAL A 263 -17.32 13.56 -2.94
CA VAL A 263 -16.65 12.63 -2.03
C VAL A 263 -15.48 13.31 -1.33
N LEU A 264 -14.66 14.07 -2.06
CA LEU A 264 -13.55 14.83 -1.50
C LEU A 264 -14.01 15.91 -0.52
N GLU A 265 -15.09 16.63 -0.83
CA GLU A 265 -15.72 17.61 0.07
C GLU A 265 -16.22 16.95 1.37
N TYR A 266 -16.78 15.75 1.31
CA TYR A 266 -17.19 14.98 2.48
C TYR A 266 -15.97 14.53 3.31
N LEU A 267 -14.95 14.00 2.67
CA LEU A 267 -13.73 13.56 3.33
C LEU A 267 -12.99 14.73 3.99
N ASN A 268 -12.95 15.89 3.33
CA ASN A 268 -12.36 17.11 3.88
C ASN A 268 -13.07 17.59 5.15
N GLY A 269 -14.39 17.41 5.22
CA GLY A 269 -15.20 17.76 6.41
C GLY A 269 -15.19 16.73 7.52
N SER A 270 -14.50 15.59 7.34
CA SER A 270 -14.50 14.45 8.26
C SER A 270 -13.12 13.77 8.36
N LEU A 271 -12.05 14.55 8.33
CA LEU A 271 -10.66 14.05 8.42
C LEU A 271 -10.36 13.37 9.75
N ASP A 272 -11.05 13.78 10.80
CA ASP A 272 -10.94 13.24 12.17
C ASP A 272 -11.65 11.91 12.38
N HIS A 273 -12.39 11.44 11.37
CA HIS A 273 -13.04 10.13 11.46
C HIS A 273 -12.03 9.01 11.29
N THR A 274 -11.65 8.41 12.40
CA THR A 274 -10.77 7.24 12.46
C THR A 274 -11.59 5.95 12.61
N ARG A 275 -10.97 4.81 12.31
CA ARG A 275 -11.60 3.50 12.46
C ARG A 275 -11.04 2.77 13.66
N PHE A 276 -11.91 2.40 14.61
CA PHE A 276 -11.55 1.52 15.70
C PHE A 276 -11.81 0.05 15.32
N VAL A 277 -10.84 -0.80 15.60
CA VAL A 277 -10.93 -2.26 15.42
C VAL A 277 -10.53 -2.96 16.71
N GLY A 278 -11.18 -4.08 16.99
CA GLY A 278 -10.91 -4.91 18.16
C GLY A 278 -11.59 -6.26 18.03
N ALA A 279 -11.34 -7.16 18.96
CA ALA A 279 -11.98 -8.47 19.05
C ALA A 279 -12.57 -8.68 20.45
N ASP A 280 -13.71 -9.37 20.51
CA ASP A 280 -14.31 -9.81 21.77
C ASP A 280 -13.80 -11.22 22.16
N ASP A 281 -13.62 -12.07 21.14
CA ASP A 281 -13.26 -13.47 21.26
C ASP A 281 -12.55 -13.92 19.97
N LEU A 282 -11.30 -14.35 20.08
CA LEU A 282 -10.51 -14.79 18.91
C LEU A 282 -10.96 -16.17 18.36
N GLN A 283 -11.79 -16.90 19.08
CA GLN A 283 -12.31 -18.21 18.64
C GLN A 283 -13.63 -18.10 17.87
N LYS A 284 -14.20 -16.88 17.76
CA LYS A 284 -15.49 -16.64 17.10
C LYS A 284 -15.35 -15.63 15.97
N LEU A 285 -15.67 -16.07 14.77
CA LEU A 285 -15.89 -15.17 13.64
C LEU A 285 -17.36 -14.77 13.56
N LYS A 286 -17.66 -13.48 13.78
CA LYS A 286 -19.00 -12.92 13.61
C LYS A 286 -19.08 -12.24 12.25
N THR A 287 -20.03 -12.66 11.43
CA THR A 287 -20.27 -12.07 10.12
C THR A 287 -21.68 -11.48 10.08
N TRP A 288 -21.79 -10.22 9.72
CA TRP A 288 -23.07 -9.58 9.41
C TRP A 288 -23.23 -9.52 7.90
N VAL A 289 -24.32 -10.10 7.40
CA VAL A 289 -24.61 -10.13 5.97
C VAL A 289 -25.86 -9.30 5.71
N HIS A 290 -25.78 -8.38 4.77
CA HIS A 290 -26.92 -7.62 4.25
C HIS A 290 -27.05 -7.90 2.76
N ALA A 291 -28.20 -8.41 2.34
CA ALA A 291 -28.52 -8.57 0.93
C ALA A 291 -29.27 -7.33 0.43
N GLY A 292 -28.70 -6.60 -0.50
CA GLY A 292 -29.38 -5.54 -1.24
C GLY A 292 -30.16 -6.15 -2.40
N TYR A 293 -31.49 -5.94 -2.43
CA TYR A 293 -32.34 -6.28 -3.58
C TYR A 293 -32.48 -5.05 -4.48
N ALA A 294 -32.44 -5.26 -5.82
CA ALA A 294 -32.64 -4.21 -6.81
C ALA A 294 -31.61 -3.05 -6.78
N VAL A 295 -30.35 -3.36 -6.60
CA VAL A 295 -29.32 -2.42 -7.02
C VAL A 295 -29.39 -2.34 -8.56
N PRO A 296 -29.53 -1.14 -9.18
CA PRO A 296 -29.53 -1.03 -10.63
C PRO A 296 -28.28 -1.73 -11.21
N PHE A 297 -28.49 -2.74 -12.04
CA PHE A 297 -27.40 -3.35 -12.79
C PHE A 297 -26.81 -2.27 -13.68
N LEU A 298 -25.60 -1.88 -13.39
CA LEU A 298 -24.76 -1.11 -14.30
C LEU A 298 -24.15 -2.12 -15.29
N CYS A 299 -24.91 -2.44 -16.35
CA CYS A 299 -24.38 -3.13 -17.53
C CYS A 299 -23.55 -2.17 -18.37
#